data_38166cf7fe50f22be414a3307a937ed9
#
_entry.id   38166cf7fe50f22be414a3307a937ed9
#
_cell.length_a   1.000
_cell.length_b   1.000
_cell.length_c   1.000
_cell.angle_alpha   90.00
_cell.angle_beta   90.00
_cell.angle_gamma   90.00
#
_symmetry.space_group_name_H-M   'P 1'
#
loop_
_entity.id
_entity.type
_entity.pdbx_description
1 polymer ?
#
loop_
_entity_poly.entity_id
_entity_poly.type
_entity_poly.pdbx_seq_one_letter_code
_entity_poly.pdbx_strand_id
1 'polypeptide(L)'
;MARHSLKKRRQQQLMEKLEENPFLTDEELAQIFCVSVPTIRFDRAQLGVKEYRERIKNVAQAASTHMQMGELMINNPMGELLDLNLFKDGLSVFVPDDSMTFDDSNIVRGCFIYSFAEMLATTVIDANVALVDVANIKYKLPVTAESKLVAKSEVVRRRNNEYIVWVKIKANMTEVFRSKFILSVVD
;
A
#
# COMPACT_ATOMS: atom_id res chain seq x y z
N MET A 1 16.56 -22.32 35.67
CA MET A 1 16.18 -20.89 35.82
C MET A 1 16.85 -19.96 34.79
N ALA A 2 18.10 -20.14 34.38
CA ALA A 2 18.83 -19.24 33.47
C ALA A 2 18.20 -19.09 32.04
N ARG A 3 17.74 -20.19 31.43
CA ARG A 3 17.13 -20.15 30.06
C ARG A 3 15.86 -19.34 29.97
N HIS A 4 15.02 -19.31 30.99
CA HIS A 4 13.78 -18.54 31.03
C HIS A 4 14.05 -17.04 31.15
N SER A 5 15.08 -16.64 31.89
CA SER A 5 15.53 -15.25 32.01
C SER A 5 16.09 -14.71 30.69
N LEU A 6 16.89 -15.50 29.99
CA LEU A 6 17.45 -15.12 28.68
C LEU A 6 16.37 -14.94 27.61
N LYS A 7 15.34 -15.81 27.61
CA LYS A 7 14.21 -15.69 26.70
C LYS A 7 13.43 -14.41 26.94
N LYS A 8 13.05 -14.10 28.19
CA LYS A 8 12.32 -12.88 28.54
C LYS A 8 13.09 -11.61 28.14
N ARG A 9 14.39 -11.59 28.39
CA ARG A 9 15.26 -10.47 28.00
C ARG A 9 15.28 -10.28 26.49
N ARG A 10 15.42 -11.38 25.71
CA ARG A 10 15.38 -11.32 24.24
C ARG A 10 14.03 -10.82 23.74
N GLN A 11 12.93 -11.30 24.31
CA GLN A 11 11.59 -10.87 23.94
C GLN A 11 11.36 -9.38 24.19
N GLN A 12 11.85 -8.85 25.31
CA GLN A 12 11.77 -7.42 25.61
C GLN A 12 12.61 -6.61 24.61
N GLN A 13 13.85 -7.00 24.36
CA GLN A 13 14.72 -6.34 23.36
C GLN A 13 14.16 -6.42 21.94
N LEU A 14 13.43 -7.49 21.62
CA LEU A 14 12.77 -7.65 20.32
C LEU A 14 11.62 -6.63 20.15
N MET A 15 10.84 -6.38 21.20
CA MET A 15 9.82 -5.32 21.21
C MET A 15 10.47 -3.94 20.98
N GLU A 16 11.49 -3.60 21.80
CA GLU A 16 12.21 -2.33 21.69
C GLU A 16 12.77 -2.11 20.28
N LYS A 17 13.37 -3.14 19.69
CA LYS A 17 13.93 -3.07 18.33
C LYS A 17 12.86 -2.87 17.26
N LEU A 18 11.69 -3.48 17.41
CA LEU A 18 10.59 -3.33 16.47
C LEU A 18 9.82 -2.02 16.66
N GLU A 19 9.85 -1.42 17.85
CA GLU A 19 9.38 -0.06 18.09
C GLU A 19 10.32 0.98 17.46
N GLU A 20 11.65 0.78 17.55
CA GLU A 20 12.64 1.64 16.90
C GLU A 20 12.60 1.52 15.37
N ASN A 21 12.46 0.30 14.85
CA ASN A 21 12.40 0.03 13.42
C ASN A 21 11.42 -1.12 13.10
N PRO A 22 10.16 -0.80 12.76
CA PRO A 22 9.14 -1.80 12.43
C PRO A 22 9.40 -2.54 11.11
N PHE A 23 10.37 -2.09 10.31
CA PHE A 23 10.72 -2.69 9.02
C PHE A 23 11.74 -3.82 9.10
N LEU A 24 12.20 -4.19 10.29
CA LEU A 24 13.11 -5.33 10.46
C LEU A 24 12.41 -6.65 10.10
N THR A 25 13.05 -7.42 9.23
CA THR A 25 12.59 -8.77 8.84
C THR A 25 12.91 -9.81 9.92
N ASP A 26 12.26 -10.97 9.85
CA ASP A 26 12.57 -12.09 10.78
C ASP A 26 14.02 -12.58 10.61
N GLU A 27 14.58 -12.48 9.40
CA GLU A 27 15.95 -12.84 9.07
C GLU A 27 16.97 -11.87 9.71
N GLU A 28 16.73 -10.57 9.61
CA GLU A 28 17.56 -9.52 10.24
C GLU A 28 17.51 -9.62 11.76
N LEU A 29 16.34 -9.82 12.34
CA LEU A 29 16.17 -10.04 13.77
C LEU A 29 16.89 -11.30 14.23
N ALA A 30 16.85 -12.39 13.46
CA ALA A 30 17.58 -13.61 13.77
C ALA A 30 19.10 -13.38 13.81
N GLN A 31 19.62 -12.55 12.90
CA GLN A 31 21.04 -12.15 12.90
C GLN A 31 21.37 -11.26 14.11
N ILE A 32 20.57 -10.25 14.40
CA ILE A 32 20.80 -9.33 15.55
C ILE A 32 20.84 -10.09 16.87
N PHE A 33 19.91 -11.05 17.05
CA PHE A 33 19.81 -11.81 18.31
C PHE A 33 20.62 -13.12 18.33
N CYS A 34 21.34 -13.43 17.24
CA CYS A 34 22.14 -14.68 17.09
C CYS A 34 21.30 -15.93 17.38
N VAL A 35 20.06 -15.98 16.85
CA VAL A 35 19.15 -17.11 16.97
C VAL A 35 18.60 -17.53 15.62
N SER A 36 17.89 -18.66 15.55
CA SER A 36 17.27 -19.10 14.31
C SER A 36 15.99 -18.28 14.00
N VAL A 37 15.66 -18.15 12.70
CA VAL A 37 14.42 -17.51 12.23
C VAL A 37 13.16 -18.11 12.88
N PRO A 38 13.01 -19.44 13.02
CA PRO A 38 11.90 -20.04 13.76
C PRO A 38 11.79 -19.56 15.21
N THR A 39 12.93 -19.30 15.89
CA THR A 39 12.95 -18.77 17.26
C THR A 39 12.35 -17.36 17.30
N ILE A 40 12.71 -16.51 16.36
CA ILE A 40 12.14 -15.15 16.23
C ILE A 40 10.63 -15.21 15.96
N ARG A 41 10.19 -16.05 15.03
CA ARG A 41 8.76 -16.23 14.74
C ARG A 41 7.96 -16.69 15.96
N PHE A 42 8.52 -17.60 16.73
CA PHE A 42 7.90 -18.08 17.97
C PHE A 42 7.85 -17.00 19.05
N ASP A 43 8.94 -16.25 19.25
CA ASP A 43 8.97 -15.14 20.20
C ASP A 43 7.97 -14.02 19.80
N ARG A 44 7.93 -13.67 18.50
CA ARG A 44 6.95 -12.71 17.96
C ARG A 44 5.51 -13.15 18.22
N ALA A 45 5.19 -14.40 17.91
CA ALA A 45 3.86 -14.96 18.13
C ALA A 45 3.43 -14.89 19.61
N GLN A 46 4.36 -15.19 20.52
CA GLN A 46 4.11 -15.09 21.97
C GLN A 46 3.89 -13.66 22.46
N LEU A 47 4.50 -12.68 21.81
CA LEU A 47 4.37 -11.25 22.12
C LEU A 47 3.15 -10.61 21.42
N GLY A 48 2.42 -11.35 20.59
CA GLY A 48 1.33 -10.82 19.77
C GLY A 48 1.81 -9.86 18.66
N VAL A 49 3.10 -9.87 18.35
CA VAL A 49 3.68 -9.03 17.30
C VAL A 49 3.36 -9.63 15.93
N LYS A 50 2.75 -8.83 15.09
CA LYS A 50 2.32 -9.24 13.75
C LYS A 50 3.48 -9.56 12.81
N GLU A 51 3.21 -10.30 11.74
CA GLU A 51 4.19 -10.60 10.69
C GLU A 51 4.66 -9.32 9.99
N TYR A 52 5.83 -9.39 9.35
CA TYR A 52 6.45 -8.27 8.63
C TYR A 52 5.45 -7.53 7.72
N ARG A 53 4.69 -8.28 6.92
CA ARG A 53 3.70 -7.73 5.99
C ARG A 53 2.57 -6.97 6.70
N GLU A 54 2.10 -7.47 7.83
CA GLU A 54 1.08 -6.81 8.65
C GLU A 54 1.64 -5.62 9.44
N ARG A 55 2.91 -5.68 9.86
CA ARG A 55 3.57 -4.54 10.51
C ARG A 55 3.73 -3.37 9.55
N ILE A 56 4.18 -3.63 8.31
CA ILE A 56 4.27 -2.59 7.26
C ILE A 56 2.88 -2.01 6.98
N LYS A 57 1.86 -2.86 6.87
CA LYS A 57 0.47 -2.39 6.72
C LYS A 57 0.07 -1.47 7.88
N ASN A 58 0.38 -1.82 9.12
CA ASN A 58 0.07 -1.01 10.31
C ASN A 58 0.89 0.30 10.37
N VAL A 59 2.15 0.29 9.93
CA VAL A 59 2.98 1.51 9.86
C VAL A 59 2.50 2.42 8.75
N ALA A 60 2.15 1.87 7.59
CA ALA A 60 1.50 2.62 6.52
C ALA A 60 0.15 3.17 7.00
N GLN A 61 -0.62 2.42 7.78
CA GLN A 61 -1.85 2.85 8.43
C GLN A 61 -1.61 3.94 9.48
N ALA A 62 -0.59 3.82 10.33
CA ALA A 62 -0.28 4.81 11.37
C ALA A 62 0.33 6.09 10.76
N ALA A 63 1.15 5.98 9.72
CA ALA A 63 1.60 7.14 8.93
C ALA A 63 0.41 7.83 8.23
N SER A 64 -0.61 7.06 7.84
CA SER A 64 -1.88 7.54 7.28
C SER A 64 -2.79 8.17 8.34
N THR A 65 -2.57 7.95 9.64
CA THR A 65 -3.36 8.57 10.74
C THR A 65 -3.07 10.08 10.86
N HIS A 66 -1.97 10.56 10.32
CA HIS A 66 -1.76 11.98 10.07
C HIS A 66 -2.43 12.47 8.78
N MET A 67 -2.97 11.57 7.95
CA MET A 67 -3.69 11.90 6.73
C MET A 67 -5.10 11.32 6.79
N GLN A 68 -6.10 12.18 6.82
CA GLN A 68 -7.53 11.81 6.60
C GLN A 68 -7.73 10.98 5.32
N MET A 69 -6.79 11.03 4.37
CA MET A 69 -6.78 10.23 3.15
C MET A 69 -6.44 8.75 3.37
N GLY A 70 -5.60 8.43 4.34
CA GLY A 70 -5.28 7.03 4.69
C GLY A 70 -6.49 6.26 5.23
N GLU A 71 -7.35 6.90 6.00
CA GLU A 71 -8.63 6.31 6.43
C GLU A 71 -9.57 6.06 5.26
N LEU A 72 -9.61 6.96 4.26
CA LEU A 72 -10.37 6.78 3.04
C LEU A 72 -9.89 5.56 2.22
N MET A 73 -8.56 5.32 2.15
CA MET A 73 -8.01 4.17 1.43
C MET A 73 -8.15 2.85 2.20
N ILE A 74 -8.15 2.88 3.54
CA ILE A 74 -8.27 1.69 4.39
C ILE A 74 -9.72 1.19 4.46
N ASN A 75 -10.68 2.12 4.52
CA ASN A 75 -12.11 1.83 4.59
C ASN A 75 -12.83 1.98 3.26
N ASN A 76 -12.08 2.23 2.17
CA ASN A 76 -12.66 2.52 0.88
C ASN A 76 -12.85 1.25 0.04
N PRO A 77 -14.00 1.08 -0.62
CA PRO A 77 -14.24 -0.01 -1.56
C PRO A 77 -13.31 0.01 -2.79
N MET A 78 -12.50 1.04 -2.96
CA MET A 78 -11.65 1.25 -4.14
C MET A 78 -10.27 0.58 -4.09
N GLY A 79 -10.05 -0.40 -3.21
CA GLY A 79 -8.89 -1.27 -3.27
C GLY A 79 -8.06 -1.33 -1.99
N GLU A 80 -7.16 -2.31 -1.94
CA GLU A 80 -6.22 -2.55 -0.85
C GLU A 80 -4.81 -2.12 -1.26
N LEU A 81 -4.19 -1.25 -0.46
CA LEU A 81 -2.79 -0.86 -0.64
C LEU A 81 -1.88 -2.02 -0.19
N LEU A 82 -1.02 -2.51 -1.08
CA LEU A 82 -0.10 -3.62 -0.80
C LEU A 82 1.31 -3.14 -0.44
N ASP A 83 1.75 -2.06 -1.09
CA ASP A 83 3.09 -1.49 -0.88
C ASP A 83 3.07 0.01 -1.18
N LEU A 84 3.83 0.79 -0.41
CA LEU A 84 3.92 2.24 -0.58
C LEU A 84 5.32 2.74 -0.22
N ASN A 85 5.98 3.32 -1.19
CA ASN A 85 7.21 4.10 -1.02
C ASN A 85 6.88 5.55 -1.35
N LEU A 86 6.69 6.38 -0.31
CA LEU A 86 6.30 7.77 -0.47
C LEU A 86 7.25 8.53 -1.41
N PHE A 87 6.68 9.35 -2.28
CA PHE A 87 7.36 10.14 -3.31
C PHE A 87 8.10 9.31 -4.37
N LYS A 88 7.85 7.99 -4.44
CA LYS A 88 8.51 7.08 -5.36
C LYS A 88 7.53 6.19 -6.12
N ASP A 89 6.95 5.22 -5.45
CA ASP A 89 6.02 4.26 -6.08
C ASP A 89 5.03 3.67 -5.08
N GLY A 90 3.95 3.08 -5.60
CA GLY A 90 2.95 2.39 -4.82
C GLY A 90 2.33 1.23 -5.60
N LEU A 91 1.83 0.26 -4.87
CA LEU A 91 1.16 -0.93 -5.38
C LEU A 91 -0.17 -1.14 -4.65
N SER A 92 -1.26 -1.26 -5.40
CA SER A 92 -2.59 -1.52 -4.85
C SER A 92 -3.33 -2.58 -5.65
N VAL A 93 -4.29 -3.24 -5.01
CA VAL A 93 -5.15 -4.26 -5.61
C VAL A 93 -6.60 -3.90 -5.39
N PHE A 94 -7.41 -4.06 -6.41
CA PHE A 94 -8.85 -3.81 -6.39
C PHE A 94 -9.58 -4.92 -7.12
N VAL A 95 -10.73 -5.33 -6.59
CA VAL A 95 -11.65 -6.26 -7.25
C VAL A 95 -13.00 -5.55 -7.35
N PRO A 96 -13.37 -5.05 -8.54
CA PRO A 96 -14.68 -4.42 -8.72
C PRO A 96 -15.80 -5.45 -8.65
N ASP A 97 -16.92 -5.07 -8.05
CA ASP A 97 -18.11 -5.90 -7.96
C ASP A 97 -19.17 -5.54 -9.04
N ASP A 98 -20.27 -6.29 -9.06
CA ASP A 98 -21.37 -6.12 -10.02
C ASP A 98 -22.06 -4.74 -9.92
N SER A 99 -22.07 -4.09 -8.75
CA SER A 99 -22.67 -2.75 -8.57
C SER A 99 -21.92 -1.66 -9.35
N MET A 100 -20.68 -1.95 -9.74
CA MET A 100 -19.80 -1.04 -10.47
C MET A 100 -19.87 -1.20 -11.99
N THR A 101 -20.72 -2.09 -12.49
CA THR A 101 -20.87 -2.37 -13.92
C THR A 101 -21.92 -1.47 -14.60
N PHE A 102 -21.92 -1.46 -15.92
CA PHE A 102 -23.06 -0.93 -16.66
C PHE A 102 -24.25 -1.89 -16.53
N ASP A 103 -25.46 -1.34 -16.56
CA ASP A 103 -26.69 -2.11 -16.51
C ASP A 103 -26.71 -3.14 -17.66
N ASP A 104 -27.17 -4.36 -17.37
CA ASP A 104 -27.20 -5.48 -18.30
C ASP A 104 -25.84 -5.88 -18.91
N SER A 105 -24.74 -5.54 -18.21
CA SER A 105 -23.38 -5.81 -18.67
C SER A 105 -22.51 -6.25 -17.50
N ASN A 106 -21.49 -7.08 -17.78
CA ASN A 106 -20.44 -7.40 -16.81
C ASN A 106 -19.23 -6.44 -16.92
N ILE A 107 -19.35 -5.35 -17.68
CA ILE A 107 -18.25 -4.39 -17.90
C ILE A 107 -18.30 -3.30 -16.84
N VAL A 108 -17.18 -3.12 -16.14
CA VAL A 108 -17.00 -2.11 -15.09
C VAL A 108 -17.00 -0.71 -15.71
N ARG A 109 -17.73 0.20 -15.10
CA ARG A 109 -17.75 1.61 -15.51
C ARG A 109 -16.39 2.26 -15.31
N GLY A 110 -15.93 3.00 -16.30
CA GLY A 110 -14.58 3.58 -16.30
C GLY A 110 -14.29 4.53 -15.14
N CYS A 111 -15.30 5.16 -14.55
CA CYS A 111 -15.13 6.02 -13.37
C CYS A 111 -14.52 5.28 -12.17
N PHE A 112 -14.88 4.03 -11.92
CA PHE A 112 -14.28 3.24 -10.83
C PHE A 112 -12.82 2.91 -11.10
N ILE A 113 -12.46 2.59 -12.36
CA ILE A 113 -11.08 2.33 -12.75
C ILE A 113 -10.23 3.61 -12.64
N TYR A 114 -10.79 4.75 -13.06
CA TYR A 114 -10.17 6.06 -12.92
C TYR A 114 -9.94 6.43 -11.45
N SER A 115 -10.98 6.34 -10.61
CA SER A 115 -10.88 6.65 -9.19
C SER A 115 -9.86 5.78 -8.47
N PHE A 116 -9.77 4.49 -8.81
CA PHE A 116 -8.75 3.58 -8.28
C PHE A 116 -7.33 4.05 -8.65
N ALA A 117 -7.12 4.50 -9.90
CA ALA A 117 -5.83 5.02 -10.35
C ALA A 117 -5.48 6.37 -9.71
N GLU A 118 -6.44 7.29 -9.61
CA GLU A 118 -6.28 8.62 -9.02
C GLU A 118 -5.94 8.52 -7.53
N MET A 119 -6.65 7.69 -6.78
CA MET A 119 -6.39 7.47 -5.36
C MET A 119 -4.97 6.97 -5.11
N LEU A 120 -4.48 6.02 -5.91
CA LEU A 120 -3.10 5.54 -5.77
C LEU A 120 -2.08 6.63 -6.15
N ALA A 121 -2.40 7.48 -7.13
CA ALA A 121 -1.53 8.58 -7.53
C ALA A 121 -1.44 9.68 -6.46
N THR A 122 -2.53 9.99 -5.77
CA THR A 122 -2.55 10.97 -4.67
C THR A 122 -1.91 10.40 -3.41
N THR A 123 -2.12 9.12 -3.11
CA THR A 123 -1.52 8.47 -1.93
C THR A 123 0.00 8.45 -1.99
N VAL A 124 0.62 8.24 -3.15
CA VAL A 124 2.07 8.14 -3.27
C VAL A 124 2.81 9.46 -3.05
N ILE A 125 2.13 10.60 -3.17
CA ILE A 125 2.73 11.94 -2.98
C ILE A 125 2.57 12.50 -1.57
N ASP A 126 1.93 11.78 -0.65
CA ASP A 126 1.79 12.13 0.77
C ASP A 126 1.32 13.57 1.01
N ALA A 127 0.27 14.00 0.32
CA ALA A 127 -0.26 15.35 0.43
C ALA A 127 -1.61 15.36 1.16
N ASN A 128 -1.80 16.31 2.07
CA ASN A 128 -3.10 16.50 2.73
C ASN A 128 -4.19 16.87 1.74
N VAL A 129 -3.86 17.74 0.79
CA VAL A 129 -4.74 18.10 -0.33
C VAL A 129 -3.94 18.06 -1.62
N ALA A 130 -4.32 17.18 -2.53
CA ALA A 130 -3.75 17.11 -3.87
C ALA A 130 -4.87 17.27 -4.90
N LEU A 131 -4.70 18.20 -5.81
CA LEU A 131 -5.62 18.43 -6.91
C LEU A 131 -5.06 17.84 -8.19
N VAL A 132 -5.91 17.19 -8.98
CA VAL A 132 -5.54 16.72 -10.31
C VAL A 132 -5.71 17.87 -11.29
N ASP A 133 -4.61 18.47 -11.72
CA ASP A 133 -4.63 19.53 -12.73
C ASP A 133 -4.86 18.96 -14.13
N VAL A 134 -4.18 17.83 -14.41
CA VAL A 134 -4.31 17.14 -15.70
C VAL A 134 -4.29 15.63 -15.51
N ALA A 135 -5.23 14.94 -16.15
CA ALA A 135 -5.26 13.49 -16.26
C ALA A 135 -5.25 13.06 -17.73
N ASN A 136 -4.14 12.52 -18.21
CA ASN A 136 -4.08 11.83 -19.49
C ASN A 136 -4.30 10.34 -19.27
N ILE A 137 -5.46 9.83 -19.68
CA ILE A 137 -5.89 8.46 -19.42
C ILE A 137 -6.07 7.67 -20.72
N LYS A 138 -5.83 6.36 -20.65
CA LYS A 138 -6.10 5.43 -21.73
C LYS A 138 -6.68 4.14 -21.18
N TYR A 139 -7.94 3.88 -21.48
CA TYR A 139 -8.56 2.56 -21.35
C TYR A 139 -8.13 1.72 -22.55
N LYS A 140 -7.49 0.58 -22.30
CA LYS A 140 -6.97 -0.30 -23.37
C LYS A 140 -7.89 -1.47 -23.65
N LEU A 141 -8.43 -2.04 -22.61
CA LEU A 141 -9.32 -3.20 -22.65
C LEU A 141 -10.46 -3.01 -21.66
N PRO A 142 -11.65 -3.55 -21.94
CA PRO A 142 -12.73 -3.57 -20.96
C PRO A 142 -12.32 -4.43 -19.75
N VAL A 143 -12.77 -4.01 -18.58
CA VAL A 143 -12.61 -4.74 -17.32
C VAL A 143 -13.97 -5.30 -16.93
N THR A 144 -14.02 -6.57 -16.54
CA THR A 144 -15.23 -7.20 -16.04
C THR A 144 -15.24 -7.22 -14.51
N ALA A 145 -16.43 -7.30 -13.90
CA ALA A 145 -16.56 -7.54 -12.48
C ALA A 145 -15.78 -8.80 -12.05
N GLU A 146 -15.43 -8.89 -10.78
CA GLU A 146 -14.62 -9.96 -10.16
C GLU A 146 -13.18 -10.08 -10.74
N SER A 147 -12.80 -9.22 -11.69
CA SER A 147 -11.42 -9.20 -12.18
C SER A 147 -10.48 -8.58 -11.15
N LYS A 148 -9.45 -9.30 -10.76
CA LYS A 148 -8.40 -8.76 -9.88
C LYS A 148 -7.54 -7.75 -10.63
N LEU A 149 -7.70 -6.48 -10.28
CA LEU A 149 -6.90 -5.38 -10.80
C LEU A 149 -5.69 -5.12 -9.91
N VAL A 150 -4.53 -4.96 -10.54
CA VAL A 150 -3.28 -4.58 -9.85
C VAL A 150 -2.84 -3.23 -10.43
N ALA A 151 -2.84 -2.21 -9.62
CA ALA A 151 -2.36 -0.87 -9.96
C ALA A 151 -0.94 -0.65 -9.42
N LYS A 152 -0.07 -0.12 -10.26
CA LYS A 152 1.25 0.37 -9.86
C LYS A 152 1.35 1.86 -10.21
N SER A 153 1.68 2.69 -9.22
CA SER A 153 2.04 4.09 -9.42
C SER A 153 3.55 4.29 -9.41
N GLU A 154 4.00 5.35 -10.06
CA GLU A 154 5.40 5.79 -10.10
C GLU A 154 5.45 7.31 -10.19
N VAL A 155 6.13 7.96 -9.24
CA VAL A 155 6.42 9.40 -9.28
C VAL A 155 7.58 9.62 -10.24
N VAL A 156 7.28 10.14 -11.43
CA VAL A 156 8.26 10.34 -12.50
C VAL A 156 9.02 11.65 -12.34
N ARG A 157 8.34 12.67 -11.80
CA ARG A 157 8.90 14.01 -11.64
C ARG A 157 8.23 14.75 -10.48
N ARG A 158 9.03 15.51 -9.77
CA ARG A 158 8.59 16.52 -8.80
C ARG A 158 9.20 17.88 -9.14
N ARG A 159 8.39 18.92 -9.13
CA ARG A 159 8.84 20.30 -9.30
C ARG A 159 8.01 21.21 -8.40
N ASN A 160 8.63 21.75 -7.33
CA ASN A 160 7.92 22.50 -6.29
C ASN A 160 6.75 21.67 -5.74
N ASN A 161 5.52 22.19 -5.85
CA ASN A 161 4.29 21.56 -5.40
C ASN A 161 3.63 20.69 -6.50
N GLU A 162 4.22 20.58 -7.69
CA GLU A 162 3.71 19.79 -8.81
C GLU A 162 4.38 18.42 -8.88
N TYR A 163 3.58 17.38 -9.03
CA TYR A 163 4.01 16.00 -9.18
C TYR A 163 3.48 15.41 -10.49
N ILE A 164 4.33 14.68 -11.20
CA ILE A 164 3.93 13.86 -12.34
C ILE A 164 3.96 12.41 -11.90
N VAL A 165 2.78 11.79 -11.86
CA VAL A 165 2.61 10.40 -11.43
C VAL A 165 2.05 9.57 -12.58
N TRP A 166 2.71 8.48 -12.90
CA TRP A 166 2.17 7.47 -13.81
C TRP A 166 1.50 6.37 -13.01
N VAL A 167 0.34 5.91 -13.52
CA VAL A 167 -0.32 4.74 -12.97
C VAL A 167 -0.63 3.77 -14.11
N LYS A 168 -0.32 2.48 -13.89
CA LYS A 168 -0.66 1.40 -14.79
C LYS A 168 -1.49 0.37 -14.04
N ILE A 169 -2.62 -0.03 -14.63
CA ILE A 169 -3.48 -1.07 -14.06
C ILE A 169 -3.43 -2.29 -14.98
N LYS A 170 -3.25 -3.45 -14.38
CA LYS A 170 -3.27 -4.75 -15.06
C LYS A 170 -4.39 -5.63 -14.50
N ALA A 171 -5.04 -6.36 -15.38
CA ALA A 171 -5.89 -7.49 -15.05
C ALA A 171 -5.26 -8.75 -15.68
N ASN A 172 -5.07 -9.84 -14.92
CA ASN A 172 -4.47 -11.07 -15.42
C ASN A 172 -3.16 -10.84 -16.21
N MET A 173 -2.24 -10.03 -15.66
CA MET A 173 -0.95 -9.63 -16.27
C MET A 173 -1.06 -8.72 -17.50
N THR A 174 -2.25 -8.48 -18.05
CA THR A 174 -2.48 -7.63 -19.21
C THR A 174 -2.81 -6.20 -18.77
N GLU A 175 -2.15 -5.19 -19.40
CA GLU A 175 -2.43 -3.78 -19.09
C GLU A 175 -3.79 -3.37 -19.67
N VAL A 176 -4.72 -3.05 -18.77
CA VAL A 176 -6.10 -2.65 -19.12
C VAL A 176 -6.30 -1.13 -19.09
N PHE A 177 -5.48 -0.44 -18.30
CA PHE A 177 -5.54 1.01 -18.12
C PHE A 177 -4.16 1.59 -17.84
N ARG A 178 -3.94 2.81 -18.31
CA ARG A 178 -2.81 3.64 -17.90
C ARG A 178 -3.19 5.10 -17.82
N SER A 179 -2.53 5.82 -16.93
CA SER A 179 -2.68 7.28 -16.79
C SER A 179 -1.34 7.96 -16.53
N LYS A 180 -1.32 9.25 -16.85
CA LYS A 180 -0.34 10.22 -16.39
C LYS A 180 -1.13 11.34 -15.71
N PHE A 181 -0.93 11.47 -14.41
CA PHE A 181 -1.49 12.56 -13.62
C PHE A 181 -0.46 13.67 -13.45
N ILE A 182 -0.91 14.91 -13.53
CA ILE A 182 -0.21 16.09 -13.02
C ILE A 182 -1.01 16.54 -11.82
N LEU A 183 -0.38 16.51 -10.65
CA LEU A 183 -1.00 16.78 -9.36
C LEU A 183 -0.34 17.99 -8.73
N SER A 184 -1.14 18.93 -8.23
CA SER A 184 -0.68 20.04 -7.42
C SER A 184 -1.05 19.85 -5.97
N VAL A 185 -0.06 19.99 -5.07
CA VAL A 185 -0.29 20.01 -3.62
C VAL A 185 -0.73 21.41 -3.22
N VAL A 186 -1.83 21.48 -2.47
CA VAL A 186 -2.36 22.73 -1.90
C VAL A 186 -2.06 22.72 -0.41
N ASP A 187 -1.24 23.67 0.04
CA ASP A 187 -0.87 23.88 1.46
C ASP A 187 -1.97 24.62 2.21
#